data_0882e551a35b893f0a01fc220cb3eb69
#
_entry.id   0882e551a35b893f0a01fc220cb3eb69
#
_cell.length_a   1.000
_cell.length_b   1.000
_cell.length_c   1.000
_cell.angle_alpha   90.00
_cell.angle_beta   90.00
_cell.angle_gamma   90.00
#
_symmetry.space_group_name_H-M   'P 1'
#
loop_
_entity.id
_entity.type
_entity.pdbx_description
1 polymer ?
#
loop_
_entity_poly.entity_id
_entity_poly.type
_entity_poly.pdbx_seq_one_letter_code
_entity_poly.pdbx_strand_id
1 'polypeptide(L)'
;MDERLQQYDNKMQKSYDNLQEEFGSIRAGRANPHVLDKLRVDYYGTPTALQQVANVSVPEPRMLLIQPWEPNMVREIEKAILTSDLGINPTNDGKVIRLTFPELTEERRKDLAKDAKKKGENAKVAIRNIRRDANDSLKKMSKSSDVSEDEVKQLEDEVQKLTDKYIAKVDKAVEEKTKEILTV
;
A
#
# COMPACT_ATOMS: atom_id res chain seq x y z
N MET A 1 -22.74 -2.02 16.25
CA MET A 1 -22.96 -1.22 15.03
C MET A 1 -24.20 -1.75 14.34
N ASP A 2 -25.05 -0.83 13.89
CA ASP A 2 -26.28 -1.20 13.18
C ASP A 2 -25.94 -1.86 11.82
N GLU A 3 -26.69 -2.91 11.46
CA GLU A 3 -26.46 -3.66 10.22
C GLU A 3 -26.60 -2.80 8.97
N ARG A 4 -27.47 -1.80 9.03
CA ARG A 4 -27.68 -0.85 7.91
C ARG A 4 -26.43 -0.03 7.61
N LEU A 5 -25.52 0.15 8.57
CA LEU A 5 -24.29 0.90 8.43
C LEU A 5 -23.08 0.04 8.06
N GLN A 6 -23.22 -1.30 8.11
CA GLN A 6 -22.11 -2.21 7.84
C GLN A 6 -21.48 -2.00 6.45
N GLN A 7 -22.31 -1.74 5.45
CA GLN A 7 -21.81 -1.49 4.09
C GLN A 7 -20.92 -0.25 4.02
N TYR A 8 -21.21 0.80 4.81
CA TYR A 8 -20.42 2.02 4.84
C TYR A 8 -19.12 1.84 5.60
N ASP A 9 -19.16 1.09 6.69
CA ASP A 9 -17.94 0.66 7.40
C ASP A 9 -17.01 -0.12 6.47
N ASN A 10 -17.54 -1.08 5.73
CA ASN A 10 -16.77 -1.85 4.76
C ASN A 10 -16.15 -0.98 3.66
N LYS A 11 -16.90 0.00 3.14
CA LYS A 11 -16.40 0.94 2.13
C LYS A 11 -15.30 1.84 2.68
N MET A 12 -15.45 2.35 3.90
CA MET A 12 -14.44 3.17 4.56
C MET A 12 -13.18 2.36 4.87
N GLN A 13 -13.35 1.12 5.34
CA GLN A 13 -12.25 0.21 5.57
C GLN A 13 -11.48 -0.06 4.27
N LYS A 14 -12.19 -0.27 3.16
CA LYS A 14 -11.56 -0.47 1.85
C LYS A 14 -10.76 0.75 1.40
N SER A 15 -11.28 1.95 1.63
CA SER A 15 -10.55 3.19 1.32
C SER A 15 -9.26 3.30 2.13
N TYR A 16 -9.31 2.94 3.40
CA TYR A 16 -8.13 2.88 4.26
C TYR A 16 -7.12 1.82 3.80
N ASP A 17 -7.60 0.62 3.47
CA ASP A 17 -6.75 -0.48 2.99
C ASP A 17 -6.06 -0.12 1.68
N ASN A 18 -6.76 0.54 0.75
CA ASN A 18 -6.18 1.06 -0.49
C ASN A 18 -5.06 2.07 -0.21
N LEU A 19 -5.25 2.95 0.78
CA LEU A 19 -4.20 3.89 1.19
C LEU A 19 -2.98 3.15 1.74
N GLN A 20 -3.17 2.13 2.57
CA GLN A 20 -2.07 1.32 3.10
C GLN A 20 -1.31 0.60 1.99
N GLU A 21 -2.02 0.11 0.99
CA GLU A 21 -1.40 -0.51 -0.18
C GLU A 21 -0.58 0.49 -0.99
N GLU A 22 -1.12 1.70 -1.23
CA GLU A 22 -0.39 2.78 -1.89
C GLU A 22 0.86 3.20 -1.09
N PHE A 23 0.76 3.26 0.24
CA PHE A 23 1.90 3.56 1.11
C PHE A 23 2.96 2.46 1.06
N GLY A 24 2.54 1.21 0.96
CA GLY A 24 3.47 0.09 0.80
C GLY A 24 4.30 0.17 -0.48
N SER A 25 3.79 0.82 -1.52
CA SER A 25 4.51 1.02 -2.77
C SER A 25 5.51 2.18 -2.74
N ILE A 26 5.44 3.06 -1.74
CA ILE A 26 6.38 4.17 -1.58
C ILE A 26 7.71 3.63 -1.03
N ARG A 27 8.76 3.79 -1.82
CA ARG A 27 10.11 3.36 -1.41
C ARG A 27 10.77 4.46 -0.60
N ALA A 28 11.03 4.18 0.68
CA ALA A 28 11.70 5.12 1.59
C ALA A 28 13.23 4.93 1.65
N GLY A 29 13.84 4.44 0.56
CA GLY A 29 15.27 4.17 0.48
C GLY A 29 15.72 2.87 1.12
N ARG A 30 14.78 2.07 1.66
CA ARG A 30 15.06 0.74 2.21
C ARG A 30 14.75 -0.34 1.19
N ALA A 31 15.57 -1.38 1.16
CA ALA A 31 15.34 -2.55 0.35
C ALA A 31 14.11 -3.31 0.88
N ASN A 32 13.14 -3.56 0.00
CA ASN A 32 11.93 -4.32 0.34
C ASN A 32 11.80 -5.50 -0.63
N PRO A 33 11.79 -6.75 -0.15
CA PRO A 33 11.63 -7.93 -1.01
C PRO A 33 10.34 -7.91 -1.85
N HIS A 34 9.30 -7.23 -1.41
CA HIS A 34 8.03 -7.13 -2.13
C HIS A 34 8.13 -6.39 -3.48
N VAL A 35 9.20 -5.63 -3.72
CA VAL A 35 9.42 -5.02 -5.05
C VAL A 35 9.64 -6.08 -6.14
N LEU A 36 9.97 -7.29 -5.76
CA LEU A 36 10.19 -8.42 -6.66
C LEU A 36 8.94 -9.29 -6.88
N ASP A 37 7.81 -9.00 -6.22
CA ASP A 37 6.62 -9.83 -6.26
C ASP A 37 6.02 -9.98 -7.67
N LYS A 38 6.15 -8.95 -8.49
CA LYS A 38 5.65 -8.96 -9.89
C LYS A 38 6.66 -9.51 -10.88
N LEU A 39 7.89 -9.77 -10.44
CA LEU A 39 8.95 -10.27 -11.31
C LEU A 39 8.69 -11.73 -11.68
N ARG A 40 8.78 -12.03 -12.98
CA ARG A 40 8.69 -13.40 -13.50
C ARG A 40 10.02 -13.78 -14.14
N VAL A 41 10.51 -14.94 -13.78
CA VAL A 41 11.78 -15.50 -14.26
C VAL A 41 11.48 -16.68 -15.18
N ASP A 42 12.19 -16.77 -16.29
CA ASP A 42 12.10 -17.94 -17.17
C ASP A 42 12.74 -19.14 -16.51
N TYR A 43 11.90 -20.06 -16.05
CA TYR A 43 12.31 -21.34 -15.48
C TYR A 43 11.99 -22.47 -16.44
N TYR A 44 13.00 -22.87 -17.22
CA TYR A 44 12.86 -23.90 -18.27
C TYR A 44 11.68 -23.65 -19.23
N GLY A 45 11.54 -22.39 -19.68
CA GLY A 45 10.49 -21.98 -20.61
C GLY A 45 9.18 -21.58 -19.96
N THR A 46 9.06 -21.62 -18.63
CA THR A 46 7.86 -21.27 -17.89
C THR A 46 8.08 -20.02 -17.04
N PRO A 47 7.30 -18.94 -17.22
CA PRO A 47 7.36 -17.77 -16.34
C PRO A 47 7.03 -18.18 -14.90
N THR A 48 7.96 -17.98 -13.98
CA THR A 48 7.87 -18.42 -12.58
C THR A 48 8.16 -17.26 -11.63
N ALA A 49 7.45 -17.18 -10.51
CA ALA A 49 7.73 -16.19 -9.49
C ALA A 49 9.14 -16.37 -8.94
N LEU A 50 9.85 -15.25 -8.71
CA LEU A 50 11.23 -15.29 -8.23
C LEU A 50 11.39 -16.09 -6.93
N GLN A 51 10.42 -15.94 -6.01
CA GLN A 51 10.44 -16.61 -4.71
C GLN A 51 10.35 -18.15 -4.82
N GLN A 52 9.92 -18.69 -5.95
CA GLN A 52 9.86 -20.13 -6.21
C GLN A 52 11.18 -20.71 -6.71
N VAL A 53 12.11 -19.89 -7.15
CA VAL A 53 13.39 -20.32 -7.72
C VAL A 53 14.60 -19.83 -6.92
N ALA A 54 14.41 -18.94 -5.97
CA ALA A 54 15.46 -18.33 -5.18
C ALA A 54 15.00 -17.93 -3.79
N ASN A 55 15.97 -17.83 -2.87
CA ASN A 55 15.76 -17.22 -1.57
C ASN A 55 16.12 -15.73 -1.66
N VAL A 56 15.25 -14.86 -1.13
CA VAL A 56 15.46 -13.41 -1.09
C VAL A 56 15.64 -12.98 0.36
N SER A 57 16.73 -12.27 0.65
CA SER A 57 17.04 -11.76 1.97
C SER A 57 17.50 -10.30 1.91
N VAL A 58 17.50 -9.62 3.05
CA VAL A 58 17.91 -8.22 3.21
C VAL A 58 19.09 -8.18 4.18
N PRO A 59 20.34 -8.43 3.72
CA PRO A 59 21.51 -8.42 4.60
C PRO A 59 21.86 -7.02 5.11
N GLU A 60 21.53 -6.00 4.34
CA GLU A 60 21.74 -4.60 4.68
C GLU A 60 20.48 -3.78 4.34
N PRO A 61 20.26 -2.61 4.98
CA PRO A 61 19.02 -1.84 4.80
C PRO A 61 18.70 -1.45 3.36
N ARG A 62 19.71 -1.34 2.48
CA ARG A 62 19.55 -0.94 1.08
C ARG A 62 19.96 -2.01 0.09
N MET A 63 20.12 -3.25 0.54
CA MET A 63 20.55 -4.35 -0.31
C MET A 63 19.57 -5.51 -0.25
N LEU A 64 19.15 -6.03 -1.40
CA LEU A 64 18.50 -7.32 -1.54
C LEU A 64 19.52 -8.34 -2.03
N LEU A 65 19.57 -9.49 -1.37
CA LEU A 65 20.36 -10.63 -1.77
C LEU A 65 19.43 -11.71 -2.32
N ILE A 66 19.65 -12.07 -3.58
CA ILE A 66 18.89 -13.13 -4.25
C ILE A 66 19.82 -14.32 -4.43
N GLN A 67 19.47 -15.42 -3.79
CA GLN A 67 20.25 -16.65 -3.82
C GLN A 67 19.46 -17.74 -4.53
N PRO A 68 19.74 -18.00 -5.81
CA PRO A 68 19.08 -19.06 -6.56
C PRO A 68 19.42 -20.44 -5.98
N TRP A 69 18.44 -21.33 -5.99
CA TRP A 69 18.68 -22.72 -5.59
C TRP A 69 19.47 -23.50 -6.65
N GLU A 70 19.31 -23.12 -7.92
CA GLU A 70 20.03 -23.69 -9.05
C GLU A 70 21.01 -22.66 -9.63
N PRO A 71 22.31 -22.97 -9.75
CA PRO A 71 23.32 -22.02 -10.25
C PRO A 71 23.06 -21.47 -11.66
N ASN A 72 22.42 -22.26 -12.51
CA ASN A 72 22.07 -21.87 -13.87
C ASN A 72 20.98 -20.79 -13.93
N MET A 73 20.25 -20.57 -12.83
CA MET A 73 19.21 -19.55 -12.76
C MET A 73 19.72 -18.13 -12.53
N VAL A 74 21.00 -17.96 -12.15
CA VAL A 74 21.59 -16.62 -11.92
C VAL A 74 21.41 -15.72 -13.14
N ARG A 75 21.71 -16.23 -14.32
CA ARG A 75 21.59 -15.47 -15.58
C ARG A 75 20.15 -15.12 -15.91
N GLU A 76 19.25 -16.05 -15.72
CA GLU A 76 17.82 -15.85 -15.99
C GLU A 76 17.21 -14.82 -15.05
N ILE A 77 17.57 -14.85 -13.78
CA ILE A 77 17.13 -13.87 -12.77
C ILE A 77 17.71 -12.50 -13.11
N GLU A 78 19.00 -12.41 -13.40
CA GLU A 78 19.64 -11.15 -13.78
C GLU A 78 18.98 -10.52 -15.01
N LYS A 79 18.71 -11.32 -16.04
CA LYS A 79 18.00 -10.88 -17.24
C LYS A 79 16.60 -10.38 -16.95
N ALA A 80 15.85 -11.09 -16.10
CA ALA A 80 14.51 -10.67 -15.69
C ALA A 80 14.53 -9.31 -14.97
N ILE A 81 15.52 -9.08 -14.11
CA ILE A 81 15.69 -7.80 -13.41
C ILE A 81 16.04 -6.67 -14.38
N LEU A 82 16.97 -6.90 -15.30
CA LEU A 82 17.38 -5.90 -16.29
C LEU A 82 16.26 -5.50 -17.24
N THR A 83 15.35 -6.41 -17.56
CA THR A 83 14.20 -6.14 -18.44
C THR A 83 12.99 -5.63 -17.69
N SER A 84 13.04 -5.58 -16.36
CA SER A 84 11.95 -5.09 -15.50
C SER A 84 11.99 -3.58 -15.33
N ASP A 85 10.91 -3.04 -14.73
CA ASP A 85 10.78 -1.61 -14.41
C ASP A 85 11.49 -1.20 -13.11
N LEU A 86 12.27 -2.09 -12.50
CA LEU A 86 12.93 -1.80 -11.23
C LEU A 86 13.97 -0.68 -11.32
N GLY A 87 14.62 -0.52 -12.48
CA GLY A 87 15.60 0.55 -12.70
C GLY A 87 16.88 0.39 -11.87
N ILE A 88 17.14 -0.80 -11.35
CA ILE A 88 18.31 -1.12 -10.54
C ILE A 88 19.15 -2.15 -11.28
N ASN A 89 20.45 -1.88 -11.41
CA ASN A 89 21.37 -2.79 -12.05
C ASN A 89 21.81 -3.89 -11.05
N PRO A 90 21.54 -5.16 -11.36
CA PRO A 90 22.01 -6.25 -10.53
C PRO A 90 23.50 -6.48 -10.67
N THR A 91 24.14 -6.91 -9.59
CA THR A 91 25.50 -7.42 -9.60
C THR A 91 25.48 -8.89 -9.19
N ASN A 92 26.27 -9.74 -9.85
CA ASN A 92 26.35 -11.14 -9.48
C ASN A 92 27.82 -11.57 -9.32
N ASP A 93 28.04 -12.57 -8.47
CA ASP A 93 29.35 -13.22 -8.28
C ASP A 93 29.36 -14.66 -8.83
N GLY A 94 28.38 -15.01 -9.64
CA GLY A 94 28.16 -16.35 -10.19
C GLY A 94 27.31 -17.27 -9.32
N LYS A 95 27.06 -16.91 -8.06
CA LYS A 95 26.27 -17.68 -7.09
C LYS A 95 25.06 -16.93 -6.57
N VAL A 96 25.21 -15.64 -6.32
CA VAL A 96 24.17 -14.78 -5.77
C VAL A 96 24.06 -13.49 -6.58
N ILE A 97 22.90 -12.87 -6.53
CA ILE A 97 22.63 -11.58 -7.17
C ILE A 97 22.36 -10.56 -6.07
N ARG A 98 23.04 -9.42 -6.15
CA ARG A 98 22.86 -8.31 -5.22
C ARG A 98 22.18 -7.14 -5.93
N LEU A 99 21.13 -6.62 -5.30
CA LEU A 99 20.46 -5.39 -5.71
C LEU A 99 20.74 -4.33 -4.66
N THR A 100 21.51 -3.31 -5.02
CA THR A 100 21.77 -2.17 -4.14
C THR A 100 20.85 -1.03 -4.50
N PHE A 101 19.99 -0.61 -3.57
CA PHE A 101 19.09 0.52 -3.77
C PHE A 101 19.84 1.82 -3.51
N PRO A 102 19.73 2.81 -4.41
CA PRO A 102 20.40 4.10 -4.21
C PRO A 102 19.81 4.82 -2.99
N GLU A 103 20.67 5.58 -2.31
CA GLU A 103 20.25 6.44 -1.24
C GLU A 103 19.33 7.55 -1.77
N LEU A 104 18.22 7.82 -1.06
CA LEU A 104 17.35 8.93 -1.42
C LEU A 104 17.98 10.26 -1.07
N THR A 105 17.91 11.21 -1.99
CA THR A 105 18.28 12.60 -1.71
C THR A 105 17.27 13.22 -0.75
N GLU A 106 17.68 14.25 -0.02
CA GLU A 106 16.79 15.01 0.87
C GLU A 106 15.58 15.58 0.10
N GLU A 107 15.84 16.11 -1.10
CA GLU A 107 14.78 16.61 -1.98
C GLU A 107 13.77 15.52 -2.35
N ARG A 108 14.24 14.33 -2.72
CA ARG A 108 13.36 13.21 -3.07
C ARG A 108 12.53 12.75 -1.88
N ARG A 109 13.10 12.75 -0.68
CA ARG A 109 12.36 12.44 0.55
C ARG A 109 11.25 13.42 0.82
N LYS A 110 11.51 14.72 0.65
CA LYS A 110 10.49 15.77 0.79
C LYS A 110 9.35 15.58 -0.21
N ASP A 111 9.68 15.24 -1.47
CA ASP A 111 8.68 14.97 -2.50
C ASP A 111 7.82 13.76 -2.17
N LEU A 112 8.43 12.67 -1.67
CA LEU A 112 7.70 11.48 -1.23
C LEU A 112 6.80 11.77 -0.03
N ALA A 113 7.25 12.59 0.91
CA ALA A 113 6.45 12.99 2.06
C ALA A 113 5.22 13.82 1.63
N LYS A 114 5.38 14.72 0.67
CA LYS A 114 4.27 15.47 0.07
C LYS A 114 3.29 14.56 -0.64
N ASP A 115 3.79 13.59 -1.39
CA ASP A 115 2.95 12.60 -2.08
C ASP A 115 2.15 11.76 -1.09
N ALA A 116 2.76 11.31 0.00
CA ALA A 116 2.07 10.58 1.06
C ALA A 116 0.95 11.41 1.69
N LYS A 117 1.18 12.69 1.98
CA LYS A 117 0.16 13.60 2.50
C LYS A 117 -0.99 13.78 1.52
N LYS A 118 -0.69 13.93 0.24
CA LYS A 118 -1.70 14.05 -0.83
C LYS A 118 -2.58 12.80 -0.92
N LYS A 119 -1.97 11.63 -0.87
CA LYS A 119 -2.70 10.34 -0.86
C LYS A 119 -3.60 10.23 0.37
N GLY A 120 -3.14 10.67 1.52
CA GLY A 120 -3.94 10.74 2.74
C GLY A 120 -5.14 11.66 2.60
N GLU A 121 -4.97 12.85 2.04
CA GLU A 121 -6.08 13.77 1.78
C GLU A 121 -7.11 13.17 0.82
N ASN A 122 -6.66 12.50 -0.23
CA ASN A 122 -7.55 11.81 -1.17
C ASN A 122 -8.36 10.70 -0.48
N ALA A 123 -7.74 9.94 0.42
CA ALA A 123 -8.42 8.92 1.22
C ALA A 123 -9.48 9.53 2.14
N LYS A 124 -9.18 10.67 2.78
CA LYS A 124 -10.15 11.40 3.62
C LYS A 124 -11.33 11.90 2.80
N VAL A 125 -11.09 12.42 1.60
CA VAL A 125 -12.17 12.85 0.69
C VAL A 125 -13.07 11.66 0.34
N ALA A 126 -12.50 10.50 0.03
CA ALA A 126 -13.27 9.29 -0.24
C ALA A 126 -14.13 8.88 0.97
N ILE A 127 -13.58 8.93 2.17
CA ILE A 127 -14.30 8.62 3.42
C ILE A 127 -15.44 9.62 3.65
N ARG A 128 -15.23 10.90 3.44
CA ARG A 128 -16.27 11.92 3.56
C ARG A 128 -17.39 11.74 2.52
N ASN A 129 -17.06 11.34 1.32
CA ASN A 129 -18.05 11.01 0.29
C ASN A 129 -18.91 9.81 0.69
N ILE A 130 -18.31 8.78 1.27
CA ILE A 130 -19.03 7.62 1.81
C ILE A 130 -20.00 8.08 2.93
N ARG A 131 -19.56 8.98 3.81
CA ARG A 131 -20.43 9.59 4.83
C ARG A 131 -21.63 10.30 4.21
N ARG A 132 -21.40 11.10 3.17
CA ARG A 132 -22.50 11.81 2.47
C ARG A 132 -23.49 10.83 1.89
N ASP A 133 -23.03 9.79 1.23
CA ASP A 133 -23.89 8.74 0.67
C ASP A 133 -24.73 8.05 1.77
N ALA A 134 -24.10 7.76 2.91
CA ALA A 134 -24.79 7.19 4.06
C ALA A 134 -25.90 8.13 4.57
N ASN A 135 -25.58 9.40 4.77
CA ASN A 135 -26.53 10.38 5.25
C ASN A 135 -27.68 10.59 4.26
N ASP A 136 -27.41 10.60 2.96
CA ASP A 136 -28.43 10.71 1.93
C ASP A 136 -29.37 9.50 1.94
N SER A 137 -28.84 8.30 2.12
CA SER A 137 -29.64 7.08 2.28
C SER A 137 -30.53 7.12 3.52
N LEU A 138 -30.01 7.61 4.64
CA LEU A 138 -30.78 7.74 5.89
C LEU A 138 -31.90 8.77 5.75
N LYS A 139 -31.68 9.89 5.07
CA LYS A 139 -32.71 10.88 4.78
C LYS A 139 -33.84 10.31 3.90
N LYS A 140 -33.51 9.48 2.91
CA LYS A 140 -34.49 8.78 2.09
C LYS A 140 -35.34 7.83 2.91
N MET A 141 -34.75 7.09 3.85
CA MET A 141 -35.47 6.21 4.77
C MET A 141 -36.46 6.98 5.65
N SER A 142 -36.06 8.16 6.15
CA SER A 142 -36.94 9.05 6.92
C SER A 142 -38.14 9.49 6.11
N LYS A 143 -37.97 9.87 4.84
CA LYS A 143 -39.03 10.31 3.95
C LYS A 143 -40.00 9.18 3.59
N SER A 144 -39.57 7.95 3.52
CA SER A 144 -40.41 6.79 3.23
C SER A 144 -41.19 6.27 4.45
N SER A 145 -41.01 6.88 5.60
CA SER A 145 -41.62 6.50 6.88
C SER A 145 -41.20 5.14 7.43
N ASP A 146 -40.16 4.55 6.88
CA ASP A 146 -39.62 3.28 7.35
C ASP A 146 -38.84 3.41 8.67
N VAL A 147 -38.34 4.63 8.95
CA VAL A 147 -37.51 4.94 10.10
C VAL A 147 -37.95 6.28 10.70
N SER A 148 -37.99 6.38 12.03
CA SER A 148 -38.34 7.64 12.71
C SER A 148 -37.22 8.68 12.58
N GLU A 149 -37.54 9.96 12.72
CA GLU A 149 -36.57 11.05 12.71
C GLU A 149 -35.51 10.89 13.82
N ASP A 150 -35.91 10.46 14.99
CA ASP A 150 -35.00 10.23 16.12
C ASP A 150 -34.01 9.09 15.84
N GLU A 151 -34.49 8.02 15.23
CA GLU A 151 -33.64 6.90 14.82
C GLU A 151 -32.66 7.33 13.71
N VAL A 152 -33.10 8.15 12.76
CA VAL A 152 -32.21 8.70 11.71
C VAL A 152 -31.11 9.53 12.34
N LYS A 153 -31.40 10.37 13.32
CA LYS A 153 -30.37 11.14 14.04
C LYS A 153 -29.34 10.24 14.73
N GLN A 154 -29.80 9.17 15.39
CA GLN A 154 -28.91 8.22 16.03
C GLN A 154 -27.98 7.55 15.00
N LEU A 155 -28.52 7.15 13.85
CA LEU A 155 -27.75 6.56 12.78
C LEU A 155 -26.76 7.56 12.14
N GLU A 156 -27.17 8.81 11.97
CA GLU A 156 -26.26 9.88 11.49
C GLU A 156 -25.11 10.11 12.49
N ASP A 157 -25.37 10.08 13.78
CA ASP A 157 -24.33 10.17 14.82
C ASP A 157 -23.35 8.98 14.75
N GLU A 158 -23.87 7.78 14.53
CA GLU A 158 -23.03 6.59 14.34
C GLU A 158 -22.17 6.72 13.07
N VAL A 159 -22.73 7.20 11.97
CA VAL A 159 -22.00 7.48 10.73
C VAL A 159 -20.88 8.49 10.97
N GLN A 160 -21.18 9.55 11.75
CA GLN A 160 -20.15 10.55 12.08
C GLN A 160 -19.02 9.96 12.93
N LYS A 161 -19.33 9.15 13.92
CA LYS A 161 -18.32 8.45 14.73
C LYS A 161 -17.47 7.50 13.89
N LEU A 162 -18.10 6.80 12.96
CA LEU A 162 -17.42 5.92 12.03
C LEU A 162 -16.46 6.70 11.12
N THR A 163 -16.93 7.84 10.58
CA THR A 163 -16.12 8.74 9.77
C THR A 163 -14.90 9.25 10.54
N ASP A 164 -15.12 9.73 11.75
CA ASP A 164 -14.05 10.27 12.61
C ASP A 164 -13.00 9.19 12.93
N LYS A 165 -13.44 7.97 13.16
CA LYS A 165 -12.56 6.82 13.38
C LYS A 165 -11.64 6.57 12.19
N TYR A 166 -12.17 6.54 10.99
CA TYR A 166 -11.37 6.29 9.78
C TYR A 166 -10.49 7.47 9.40
N ILE A 167 -10.94 8.70 9.59
CA ILE A 167 -10.11 9.90 9.38
C ILE A 167 -8.93 9.89 10.35
N ALA A 168 -9.14 9.54 11.61
CA ALA A 168 -8.07 9.42 12.59
C ALA A 168 -7.06 8.32 12.19
N LYS A 169 -7.54 7.19 11.68
CA LYS A 169 -6.67 6.13 11.16
C LYS A 169 -5.82 6.61 9.98
N VAL A 170 -6.41 7.37 9.06
CA VAL A 170 -5.70 7.95 7.91
C VAL A 170 -4.64 8.93 8.39
N ASP A 171 -4.98 9.84 9.29
CA ASP A 171 -4.03 10.82 9.82
C ASP A 171 -2.84 10.16 10.50
N LYS A 172 -3.09 9.12 11.29
CA LYS A 172 -2.04 8.33 11.93
C LYS A 172 -1.14 7.64 10.90
N ALA A 173 -1.74 7.01 9.88
CA ALA A 173 -0.99 6.35 8.82
C ALA A 173 -0.10 7.34 8.04
N VAL A 174 -0.62 8.54 7.74
CA VAL A 174 0.14 9.61 7.09
C VAL A 174 1.31 10.08 7.96
N GLU A 175 1.08 10.29 9.24
CA GLU A 175 2.12 10.69 10.19
C GLU A 175 3.24 9.65 10.28
N GLU A 176 2.87 8.37 10.44
CA GLU A 176 3.82 7.26 10.52
C GLU A 176 4.63 7.12 9.22
N LYS A 177 3.96 7.19 8.07
CA LYS A 177 4.63 7.09 6.78
C LYS A 177 5.54 8.27 6.49
N THR A 178 5.11 9.47 6.80
CA THR A 178 5.92 10.69 6.64
C THR A 178 7.17 10.61 7.51
N LYS A 179 7.04 10.17 8.75
CA LYS A 179 8.16 9.97 9.67
C LYS A 179 9.14 8.91 9.13
N GLU A 180 8.63 7.79 8.64
CA GLU A 180 9.43 6.74 8.02
C GLU A 180 10.23 7.28 6.81
N ILE A 181 9.60 8.06 5.94
CA ILE A 181 10.23 8.65 4.75
C ILE A 181 11.32 9.64 5.13
N LEU A 182 11.09 10.49 6.13
CA LEU A 182 12.02 11.55 6.54
C LEU A 182 13.11 11.07 7.51
N THR A 183 12.94 9.93 8.14
CA THR A 183 13.91 9.33 9.06
C THR A 183 14.84 8.38 8.31
N VAL A 184 16.13 8.59 8.43
CA VAL A 184 17.16 7.72 7.84
C VAL A 184 17.92 7.01 8.90
#